data_2d816761ed1e3bff892918da9c7272db
#
_entry.id   2d816761ed1e3bff892918da9c7272db
#
_cell.length_a   1.000
_cell.length_b   1.000
_cell.length_c   1.000
_cell.angle_alpha   90.00
_cell.angle_beta   90.00
_cell.angle_gamma   90.00
#
_symmetry.space_group_name_H-M   'P 1'
#
loop_
_entity.id
_entity.type
_entity.pdbx_description
1 polymer ?
#
loop_
_entity_poly.entity_id
_entity_poly.type
_entity_poly.pdbx_seq_one_letter_code
_entity_poly.pdbx_strand_id
1 'polypeptide(L)' 'MKTQDVNKLENSLSLVTGITSIRIEGSKNTKFTAPNSLIINVFDTGTVTFQGNTIGEEQKKLMKNIEELI' A
#
# COMPACT_ATOMS: atom_id res chain seq x y z
N MET A 1 2.14 5.27 9.49
CA MET A 1 3.32 5.46 8.58
C MET A 1 2.99 6.55 7.57
N LYS A 2 3.96 7.33 7.18
CA LYS A 2 3.74 8.41 6.21
C LYS A 2 4.79 8.39 5.11
N THR A 3 4.38 8.73 3.88
CA THR A 3 5.28 8.98 2.77
C THR A 3 5.31 10.46 2.44
N GLN A 4 6.47 10.96 2.01
CA GLN A 4 6.61 12.33 1.55
C GLN A 4 6.25 12.49 0.07
N ASP A 5 6.19 11.38 -0.66
CA ASP A 5 5.87 11.37 -2.09
C ASP A 5 4.84 10.28 -2.37
N VAL A 6 3.57 10.66 -2.31
CA VAL A 6 2.44 9.76 -2.55
C VAL A 6 2.50 9.16 -3.95
N ASN A 7 2.79 9.98 -4.95
CA ASN A 7 2.82 9.51 -6.34
C ASN A 7 3.92 8.47 -6.56
N LYS A 8 5.08 8.68 -5.98
CA LYS A 8 6.19 7.73 -6.08
C LYS A 8 5.82 6.39 -5.47
N LEU A 9 5.22 6.41 -4.28
CA LEU A 9 4.80 5.19 -3.60
C LEU A 9 3.72 4.46 -4.40
N GLU A 10 2.71 5.18 -4.87
CA GLU A 10 1.63 4.58 -5.67
C GLU A 10 2.16 3.98 -6.96
N ASN A 11 3.07 4.66 -7.65
CA ASN A 11 3.69 4.14 -8.86
C ASN A 11 4.50 2.88 -8.56
N SER A 12 5.25 2.86 -7.48
CA SER A 12 6.03 1.69 -7.08
C SER A 12 5.14 0.49 -6.78
N LEU A 13 4.02 0.71 -6.07
CA LEU A 13 3.07 -0.37 -5.78
C LEU A 13 2.39 -0.89 -7.04
N SER A 14 2.09 -0.02 -7.99
CA SER A 14 1.43 -0.44 -9.24
C SER A 14 2.33 -1.30 -10.12
N LEU A 15 3.64 -1.27 -9.93
CA LEU A 15 4.59 -2.10 -10.65
C LEU A 15 4.72 -3.51 -10.08
N VAL A 16 4.19 -3.76 -8.88
CA VAL A 16 4.27 -5.09 -8.27
C VAL A 16 3.24 -6.01 -8.91
N THR A 17 3.70 -7.14 -9.43
CA THR A 17 2.82 -8.12 -10.08
C THR A 17 1.78 -8.67 -9.10
N GLY A 18 0.53 -8.70 -9.53
CA GLY A 18 -0.56 -9.26 -8.74
C GLY A 18 -1.22 -8.28 -7.78
N ILE A 19 -0.68 -7.07 -7.61
CA ILE A 19 -1.35 -6.03 -6.83
C ILE A 19 -2.39 -5.33 -7.70
N THR A 20 -3.62 -5.24 -7.19
CA THR A 20 -4.69 -4.47 -7.81
C THR A 20 -4.93 -3.21 -7.01
N SER A 21 -5.42 -2.17 -7.66
CA SER A 21 -5.68 -0.90 -6.99
C SER A 21 -7.06 -0.37 -7.32
N ILE A 22 -7.65 0.35 -6.37
CA ILE A 22 -8.92 1.03 -6.58
C ILE A 22 -8.87 2.38 -5.85
N ARG A 23 -9.32 3.42 -6.53
CA ARG A 23 -9.43 4.75 -5.93
C ARG A 23 -10.72 4.84 -5.11
N ILE A 24 -10.61 5.34 -3.89
CA ILE A 24 -11.77 5.56 -3.01
C ILE A 24 -11.88 7.06 -2.76
N GLU A 25 -12.80 7.71 -3.47
CA GLU A 25 -12.94 9.17 -3.41
C GLU A 25 -13.47 9.65 -2.05
N GLY A 26 -14.34 8.87 -1.41
CA GLY A 26 -14.91 9.26 -0.13
C GLY A 26 -13.87 9.40 0.98
N SER A 27 -12.85 8.55 0.98
CA SER A 27 -11.76 8.57 1.98
C SER A 27 -10.50 9.25 1.45
N LYS A 28 -10.48 9.62 0.18
CA LYS A 28 -9.33 10.24 -0.50
C LYS A 28 -8.08 9.38 -0.38
N ASN A 29 -8.21 8.10 -0.68
CA ASN A 29 -7.11 7.16 -0.67
C ASN A 29 -7.18 6.21 -1.85
N THR A 30 -6.04 5.61 -2.19
CA THR A 30 -5.97 4.50 -3.12
C THR A 30 -5.73 3.23 -2.30
N LYS A 31 -6.59 2.23 -2.52
CA LYS A 31 -6.51 0.94 -1.84
C LYS A 31 -5.81 -0.05 -2.75
N PHE A 32 -4.68 -0.58 -2.31
CA PHE A 32 -3.93 -1.62 -3.01
C PHE A 32 -4.19 -2.95 -2.33
N THR A 33 -4.59 -3.95 -3.11
CA THR A 33 -4.86 -5.29 -2.59
C THR A 33 -3.83 -6.25 -3.18
N ALA A 34 -3.03 -6.85 -2.32
CA ALA A 34 -2.06 -7.86 -2.71
C ALA A 34 -2.72 -9.25 -2.80
N PRO A 35 -2.18 -10.17 -3.61
CA PRO A 35 -2.78 -11.51 -3.74
C PRO A 35 -2.74 -12.33 -2.44
N ASN A 36 -1.88 -11.97 -1.51
CA ASN A 36 -1.77 -12.62 -0.20
C ASN A 36 -2.69 -12.02 0.87
N SER A 37 -3.70 -11.28 0.47
CA SER A 37 -4.70 -10.64 1.34
C SER A 37 -4.20 -9.45 2.16
N LEU A 38 -3.01 -8.95 1.90
CA LEU A 38 -2.55 -7.70 2.50
C LEU A 38 -3.21 -6.52 1.75
N ILE A 39 -3.72 -5.56 2.51
CA ILE A 39 -4.33 -4.35 1.97
C ILE A 39 -3.50 -3.15 2.40
N ILE A 40 -3.12 -2.32 1.44
CA ILE A 40 -2.35 -1.10 1.69
C ILE A 40 -3.20 0.09 1.28
N ASN A 41 -3.47 1.00 2.20
CA ASN A 41 -4.19 2.24 1.91
C ASN A 41 -3.20 3.39 1.88
N VAL A 42 -3.12 4.08 0.77
CA VAL A 42 -2.27 5.27 0.61
C VAL A 42 -3.19 6.48 0.48
N PHE A 43 -3.16 7.35 1.47
CA PHE A 43 -4.01 8.54 1.52
C PHE A 43 -3.33 9.72 0.85
N ASP A 44 -4.12 10.65 0.31
CA ASP A 44 -3.61 11.86 -0.36
C ASP A 44 -2.76 12.71 0.58
N THR A 45 -2.99 12.60 1.88
CA THR A 45 -2.21 13.31 2.90
C THR A 45 -0.82 12.71 3.13
N GLY A 46 -0.53 11.56 2.52
CA GLY A 46 0.73 10.84 2.72
C GLY A 46 0.65 9.74 3.77
N THR A 47 -0.46 9.59 4.46
CA THR A 47 -0.64 8.53 5.44
C THR A 47 -0.76 7.18 4.74
N VAL A 48 -0.09 6.17 5.29
CA VAL A 48 -0.11 4.79 4.77
C VAL A 48 -0.56 3.87 5.89
N THR A 49 -1.57 3.05 5.64
CA THR A 49 -2.06 2.06 6.61
C THR A 49 -2.11 0.68 5.98
N PHE A 50 -2.00 -0.34 6.81
CA PHE A 50 -2.08 -1.73 6.39
C PHE A 50 -3.29 -2.39 7.03
N GLN A 51 -4.00 -3.21 6.26
CA GLN A 51 -5.18 -3.94 6.69
C GLN A 51 -5.15 -5.36 6.13
N GLY A 52 -6.13 -6.17 6.52
CA GLY A 52 -6.22 -7.55 6.08
C GLY A 52 -5.21 -8.43 6.82
N ASN A 53 -4.58 -9.34 6.09
CA ASN A 53 -3.57 -10.23 6.71
C ASN A 53 -2.24 -9.48 6.83
N THR A 54 -1.87 -9.08 8.05
CA THR A 54 -0.63 -8.35 8.34
C THR A 54 0.37 -9.18 9.13
N ILE A 55 0.06 -10.44 9.43
CA ILE A 55 0.89 -11.30 10.29
C ILE A 55 1.67 -12.39 9.54
N GLY A 56 1.31 -12.69 8.29
CA GLY A 56 2.04 -13.66 7.48
C GLY A 56 3.45 -13.19 7.13
N GLU A 57 4.36 -14.14 6.87
CA GLU A 57 5.74 -13.79 6.55
C GLU A 57 5.87 -13.04 5.24
N GLU A 58 5.12 -13.43 4.21
CA GLU A 58 5.12 -12.73 2.92
C GLU A 58 4.58 -11.31 3.06
N GLN A 59 3.52 -11.16 3.86
CA GLN A 59 2.93 -9.87 4.14
C GLN A 59 3.92 -8.96 4.88
N LYS A 60 4.62 -9.52 5.87
CA LYS A 60 5.64 -8.76 6.62
C LYS A 60 6.78 -8.30 5.72
N LYS A 61 7.20 -9.15 4.77
CA LYS A 61 8.23 -8.78 3.80
C LYS A 61 7.78 -7.63 2.92
N LEU A 62 6.55 -7.70 2.41
CA LEU A 62 6.00 -6.63 1.57
C LEU A 62 5.87 -5.34 2.35
N MET A 63 5.37 -5.40 3.58
CA MET A 63 5.26 -4.22 4.44
C MET A 63 6.63 -3.58 4.69
N LYS A 64 7.65 -4.40 4.94
CA LYS A 64 9.02 -3.91 5.13
C LYS A 64 9.56 -3.24 3.86
N ASN A 65 9.30 -3.83 2.69
CA ASN A 65 9.71 -3.24 1.42
C ASN A 65 9.04 -1.88 1.20
N ILE A 66 7.77 -1.76 1.57
CA ILE A 66 7.05 -0.49 1.47
C ILE A 66 7.64 0.54 2.43
N GLU A 67 7.98 0.14 3.65
CA GLU A 67 8.65 1.03 4.61
C GLU A 67 9.97 1.56 4.05
N GLU A 68 10.72 0.74 3.33
CA GLU A 68 11.99 1.14 2.72
C GLU A 68 11.79 2.11 1.55
N LEU A 69 10.62 2.08 0.89
CA LEU A 69 10.29 3.01 -0.19
C LEU A 69 9.89 4.39 0.32
N ILE A 70 9.51 4.48 1.56
CA ILE A 70 9.12 5.72 2.20
C ILE A 70 10.37 6.37 2.82
#